data_3db1e79533654732314443e133cdd0cc
#
_entry.id   3db1e79533654732314443e133cdd0cc
#
_cell.length_a   1.000
_cell.length_b   1.000
_cell.length_c   1.000
_cell.angle_alpha   90.00
_cell.angle_beta   90.00
_cell.angle_gamma   90.00
#
_symmetry.space_group_name_H-M   'P 1'
#
loop_
_entity.id
_entity.type
_entity.pdbx_description
1 polymer ?
#
loop_
_entity_poly.entity_id
_entity_poly.type
_entity_poly.pdbx_seq_one_letter_code
_entity_poly.pdbx_strand_id
1 'polypeptide(L)'
;PELPPLPEAGPVDPALTAAALPSLRPRLRPTPKLGKWGAQLAFGNSRERARANFDRVTRVCREVVGRSPDLVFVENRVRGRPGYWMARVSRMDRDAAEAICRDARRRGCSCAVYKNY
;
A
#
# COMPACT_ATOMS: atom_id res chain seq x y z
N PRO A 1 28.96 -1.33 -37.85
CA PRO A 1 28.44 -1.35 -37.40
C PRO A 1 27.72 -1.55 -37.02
N GLU A 2 27.63 -1.69 -37.03
CA GLU A 2 26.91 -1.67 -36.56
C GLU A 2 26.22 -1.95 -35.87
N LEU A 3 26.08 -2.04 -35.75
CA LEU A 3 25.23 -2.11 -35.00
C LEU A 3 24.35 -2.30 -34.81
N PRO A 4 24.16 -2.44 -35.02
CA PRO A 4 23.12 -2.43 -34.71
C PRO A 4 22.40 -2.63 -34.34
N PRO A 5 22.27 -2.60 -34.45
CA PRO A 5 21.33 -2.51 -33.88
C PRO A 5 20.64 -2.91 -33.34
N LEU A 6 20.50 -2.94 -33.24
CA LEU A 6 19.61 -3.07 -32.62
C LEU A 6 18.81 -3.32 -32.39
N PRO A 7 18.70 -3.51 -32.59
CA PRO A 7 17.78 -3.58 -32.37
C PRO A 7 17.12 -3.78 -32.13
N GLU A 8 17.12 -3.72 -32.28
CA GLU A 8 16.28 -3.62 -32.06
C GLU A 8 15.61 -3.82 -31.65
N ALA A 9 15.80 -3.96 -31.96
CA ALA A 9 15.02 -4.00 -31.62
C ALA A 9 14.49 -4.39 -31.67
N GLY A 10 14.59 -4.67 -32.08
CA GLY A 10 13.91 -4.79 -32.05
C GLY A 10 13.34 -5.25 -32.19
N PRO A 11 13.41 -5.53 -32.40
CA PRO A 11 12.61 -5.77 -32.55
C PRO A 11 12.08 -6.25 -32.33
N VAL A 12 12.10 -6.30 -32.23
CA VAL A 12 11.30 -6.38 -31.82
C VAL A 12 10.54 -6.68 -31.87
N ASP A 13 10.28 -7.10 -32.03
CA ASP A 13 9.30 -7.30 -32.08
C ASP A 13 8.43 -6.92 -31.98
N PRO A 14 8.49 -6.76 -32.53
CA PRO A 14 7.43 -5.98 -32.47
C PRO A 14 6.31 -6.61 -31.93
N ALA A 15 6.15 -7.58 -32.30
CA ALA A 15 5.10 -8.11 -31.66
C ALA A 15 5.40 -8.23 -30.36
N LEU A 16 6.27 -8.43 -30.23
CA LEU A 16 6.47 -8.48 -29.02
C LEU A 16 6.62 -7.30 -28.59
N THR A 17 6.95 -6.69 -29.18
CA THR A 17 7.06 -5.54 -28.71
C THR A 17 5.89 -4.96 -28.66
N ALA A 18 5.35 -4.94 -29.50
CA ALA A 18 4.21 -4.26 -29.43
C ALA A 18 3.32 -4.86 -28.60
N ALA A 19 3.18 -5.85 -28.82
CA ALA A 19 2.24 -6.37 -28.05
C ALA A 19 2.61 -6.32 -26.79
N ALA A 20 3.41 -6.51 -26.80
CA ALA A 20 3.62 -6.52 -25.57
C ALA A 20 3.84 -5.41 -25.12
N LEU A 21 3.87 -5.16 -25.47
CA LEU A 21 3.79 -4.40 -24.94
C LEU A 21 3.07 -3.74 -24.62
N PRO A 22 2.80 -3.52 -24.59
CA PRO A 22 2.10 -2.78 -24.11
C PRO A 22 1.62 -2.78 -23.26
N SER A 23 1.67 -3.09 -23.06
CA SER A 23 1.06 -3.14 -22.22
C SER A 23 1.34 -3.27 -21.42
N LEU A 24 1.87 -3.30 -21.46
CA LEU A 24 1.66 -3.33 -20.63
C LEU A 24 1.16 -2.94 -20.18
N ARG A 25 0.95 -2.83 -20.27
CA ARG A 25 0.03 -2.35 -19.68
C ARG A 25 0.04 -2.65 -18.35
N PRO A 26 0.42 -1.89 -17.53
CA PRO A 26 0.43 -2.09 -16.16
C PRO A 26 -0.92 -2.36 -15.67
N ARG A 27 -1.81 -1.69 -16.17
CA ARG A 27 -3.09 -1.92 -15.70
C ARG A 27 -3.53 -3.31 -15.92
N LEU A 28 -2.79 -4.03 -16.61
CA LEU A 28 -3.11 -5.41 -16.72
C LEU A 28 -2.88 -6.13 -15.44
N ARG A 29 -2.16 -5.52 -14.53
CA ARG A 29 -1.96 -6.10 -13.26
C ARG A 29 -3.13 -5.74 -12.37
N PRO A 30 -3.88 -6.70 -11.84
CA PRO A 30 -5.02 -6.38 -10.99
C PRO A 30 -4.56 -5.65 -9.74
N THR A 31 -5.39 -4.75 -9.27
CA THR A 31 -5.13 -4.08 -8.01
C THR A 31 -5.23 -5.11 -6.89
N PRO A 32 -4.24 -5.17 -6.01
CA PRO A 32 -4.31 -6.11 -4.91
C PRO A 32 -5.54 -5.86 -4.07
N LYS A 33 -6.19 -6.93 -3.69
CA LYS A 33 -7.36 -6.84 -2.85
C LYS A 33 -6.95 -6.38 -1.47
N LEU A 34 -7.74 -5.50 -0.88
CA LEU A 34 -7.50 -5.05 0.49
C LEU A 34 -7.65 -6.24 1.43
N GLY A 35 -6.69 -6.46 2.30
CA GLY A 35 -6.75 -7.52 3.27
C GLY A 35 -7.83 -7.26 4.29
N LYS A 36 -8.38 -8.33 4.85
CA LYS A 36 -9.49 -8.23 5.79
C LYS A 36 -9.09 -7.53 7.09
N TRP A 37 -7.88 -7.70 7.53
CA TRP A 37 -7.39 -7.14 8.79
C TRP A 37 -6.32 -6.09 8.53
N GLY A 38 -6.32 -5.03 9.32
CA GLY A 38 -5.35 -3.97 9.15
C GLY A 38 -4.67 -3.61 10.45
N ALA A 39 -3.35 -3.51 10.40
CA ALA A 39 -2.56 -2.96 11.49
C ALA A 39 -2.53 -1.45 11.28
N GLN A 40 -3.25 -0.71 12.12
CA GLN A 40 -3.41 0.73 11.96
C GLN A 40 -2.35 1.47 12.74
N LEU A 41 -1.59 2.28 12.04
CA LEU A 41 -0.46 2.99 12.64
C LEU A 41 -0.66 4.50 12.65
N ALA A 42 -1.60 5.01 11.85
CA ALA A 42 -1.86 6.44 11.81
C ALA A 42 -3.23 6.70 11.20
N PHE A 43 -3.67 7.96 11.29
CA PHE A 43 -4.91 8.37 10.64
C PHE A 43 -4.85 9.88 10.39
N GLY A 44 -5.81 10.37 9.66
CA GLY A 44 -5.92 11.80 9.37
C GLY A 44 -7.26 12.12 8.77
N ASN A 45 -7.58 13.40 8.70
CA ASN A 45 -8.86 13.84 8.17
C ASN A 45 -8.87 13.93 6.63
N SER A 46 -7.76 13.63 5.99
CA SER A 46 -7.67 13.49 4.54
C SER A 46 -6.71 12.36 4.22
N ARG A 47 -6.76 11.89 2.97
CA ARG A 47 -5.83 10.85 2.54
C ARG A 47 -4.39 11.31 2.69
N GLU A 48 -4.13 12.54 2.28
CA GLU A 48 -2.78 13.10 2.32
C GLU A 48 -2.28 13.21 3.76
N ARG A 49 -3.17 13.64 4.65
CA ARG A 49 -2.80 13.80 6.05
C ARG A 49 -2.53 12.45 6.70
N ALA A 50 -3.37 11.46 6.40
CA ALA A 50 -3.18 10.13 6.94
C ALA A 50 -1.85 9.54 6.49
N ARG A 51 -1.50 9.74 5.21
CA ARG A 51 -0.24 9.24 4.69
C ARG A 51 0.95 9.95 5.30
N ALA A 52 0.87 11.27 5.42
CA ALA A 52 1.96 12.03 6.02
C ALA A 52 2.16 11.64 7.48
N ASN A 53 1.06 11.46 8.21
CA ASN A 53 1.16 11.00 9.59
C ASN A 53 1.75 9.60 9.68
N PHE A 54 1.37 8.71 8.77
CA PHE A 54 1.93 7.37 8.73
C PHE A 54 3.45 7.42 8.52
N ASP A 55 3.90 8.22 7.56
CA ASP A 55 5.32 8.32 7.27
C ASP A 55 6.09 8.84 8.47
N ARG A 56 5.49 9.81 9.17
CA ARG A 56 6.14 10.40 10.34
C ARG A 56 6.21 9.43 11.51
N VAL A 57 5.10 8.78 11.84
CA VAL A 57 5.08 7.92 13.04
C VAL A 57 5.79 6.60 12.84
N THR A 58 5.89 6.10 11.60
CA THR A 58 6.55 4.82 11.36
C THR A 58 8.05 4.96 11.16
N ARG A 59 8.60 6.14 11.35
CA ARG A 59 10.02 6.34 11.17
C ARG A 59 10.86 5.37 12.01
N VAL A 60 10.43 5.12 13.24
CA VAL A 60 11.17 4.26 14.15
C VAL A 60 10.85 2.78 14.00
N CYS A 61 9.78 2.43 13.27
CA CYS A 61 9.40 1.03 13.07
C CYS A 61 9.30 0.65 11.60
N ARG A 62 9.99 1.39 10.75
CA ARG A 62 9.88 1.20 9.31
C ARG A 62 10.27 -0.21 8.87
N GLU A 63 11.25 -0.80 9.52
CA GLU A 63 11.69 -2.14 9.17
C GLU A 63 10.60 -3.19 9.41
N VAL A 64 9.82 -2.98 10.46
CA VAL A 64 8.74 -3.89 10.79
C VAL A 64 7.57 -3.71 9.84
N VAL A 65 7.25 -2.46 9.52
CA VAL A 65 6.10 -2.14 8.69
C VAL A 65 6.36 -2.48 7.22
N GLY A 66 7.50 -2.04 6.71
CA GLY A 66 8.03 -2.49 5.42
C GLY A 66 7.28 -2.12 4.17
N ARG A 67 6.23 -1.29 4.23
CA ARG A 67 5.47 -0.96 3.03
C ARG A 67 4.63 0.30 3.23
N SER A 68 4.11 0.80 2.13
CA SER A 68 3.17 1.93 2.16
C SER A 68 1.84 1.48 2.76
N PRO A 69 1.10 2.39 3.36
CA PRO A 69 -0.16 2.02 3.97
C PRO A 69 -1.28 1.90 2.95
N ASP A 70 -2.27 1.11 3.31
CA ASP A 70 -3.57 1.13 2.65
C ASP A 70 -4.40 2.20 3.36
N LEU A 71 -5.01 3.08 2.60
CA LEU A 71 -5.79 4.17 3.19
C LEU A 71 -7.26 3.80 3.15
N VAL A 72 -7.84 3.64 4.33
CA VAL A 72 -9.21 3.17 4.49
C VAL A 72 -10.05 4.27 5.12
N PHE A 73 -11.16 4.62 4.48
CA PHE A 73 -12.04 5.64 5.02
C PHE A 73 -13.00 5.02 6.04
N VAL A 74 -13.09 5.63 7.20
CA VAL A 74 -14.00 5.17 8.24
C VAL A 74 -14.93 6.32 8.60
N GLU A 75 -16.23 6.07 8.44
CA GLU A 75 -17.22 7.07 8.75
C GLU A 75 -17.34 7.29 10.25
N ASN A 76 -17.64 8.52 10.63
CA ASN A 76 -17.89 8.82 12.01
C ASN A 76 -19.29 8.36 12.36
N ARG A 77 -19.45 7.72 13.51
CA ARG A 77 -20.76 7.23 13.94
C ARG A 77 -21.66 8.38 14.37
N VAL A 78 -21.07 9.51 14.71
CA VAL A 78 -21.86 10.68 15.09
C VAL A 78 -22.30 11.39 13.82
N ARG A 79 -23.61 11.50 13.65
CA ARG A 79 -24.17 12.11 12.45
C ARG A 79 -23.66 13.55 12.30
N GLY A 80 -23.31 13.90 11.08
CA GLY A 80 -22.87 15.25 10.78
C GLY A 80 -21.40 15.49 11.05
N ARG A 81 -20.69 14.53 11.59
CA ARG A 81 -19.26 14.65 11.80
C ARG A 81 -18.50 13.98 10.66
N PRO A 82 -17.38 14.56 10.26
CA PRO A 82 -16.59 13.95 9.17
C PRO A 82 -15.95 12.66 9.65
N GLY A 83 -15.76 11.75 8.73
CA GLY A 83 -15.01 10.54 9.00
C GLY A 83 -13.51 10.79 8.92
N TYR A 84 -12.75 9.72 9.00
CA TYR A 84 -11.30 9.79 8.98
C TYR A 84 -10.73 8.80 7.99
N TRP A 85 -9.56 9.11 7.49
CA TRP A 85 -8.78 8.19 6.70
C TRP A 85 -7.80 7.48 7.63
N MET A 86 -7.82 6.15 7.59
CA MET A 86 -6.97 5.33 8.43
C MET A 86 -5.85 4.75 7.60
N ALA A 87 -4.63 4.87 8.09
CA ALA A 87 -3.47 4.32 7.42
C ALA A 87 -3.14 2.97 8.03
N ARG A 88 -3.41 1.90 7.29
CA ARG A 88 -3.30 0.53 7.79
C ARG A 88 -2.41 -0.31 6.89
N VAL A 89 -1.70 -1.26 7.49
CA VAL A 89 -1.00 -2.29 6.75
C VAL A 89 -1.91 -3.51 6.76
N SER A 90 -2.48 -3.85 5.60
CA SER A 90 -3.48 -4.90 5.51
C SER A 90 -2.86 -6.28 5.42
N ARG A 91 -3.53 -7.24 6.00
CA ARG A 91 -3.20 -8.65 5.89
C ARG A 91 -4.49 -9.45 5.81
N MET A 92 -4.45 -10.59 5.16
CA MET A 92 -5.62 -11.45 5.07
C MET A 92 -5.91 -12.13 6.40
N ASP A 93 -4.89 -12.32 7.19
CA ASP A 93 -4.95 -13.07 8.42
C ASP A 93 -4.80 -12.14 9.61
N ARG A 94 -5.67 -12.30 10.60
CA ARG A 94 -5.65 -11.47 11.80
C ARG A 94 -4.33 -11.60 12.56
N ASP A 95 -3.83 -12.83 12.68
CA ASP A 95 -2.59 -13.05 13.42
C ASP A 95 -1.41 -12.36 12.77
N ALA A 96 -1.40 -12.28 11.44
CA ALA A 96 -0.34 -11.57 10.73
C ALA A 96 -0.41 -10.07 11.01
N ALA A 97 -1.61 -9.50 11.05
CA ALA A 97 -1.76 -8.09 11.38
C ALA A 97 -1.37 -7.82 12.83
N GLU A 98 -1.72 -8.73 13.73
CA GLU A 98 -1.36 -8.57 15.13
C GLU A 98 0.14 -8.70 15.36
N ALA A 99 0.81 -9.54 14.57
CA ALA A 99 2.26 -9.64 14.65
C ALA A 99 2.93 -8.32 14.24
N ILE A 100 2.42 -7.67 13.22
CA ILE A 100 2.94 -6.36 12.81
C ILE A 100 2.78 -5.36 13.95
N CYS A 101 1.61 -5.30 14.56
CA CYS A 101 1.38 -4.36 15.64
C CYS A 101 2.25 -4.66 16.86
N ARG A 102 2.41 -5.92 17.20
CA ARG A 102 3.25 -6.29 18.32
C ARG A 102 4.68 -5.81 18.12
N ASP A 103 5.22 -6.07 16.92
CA ASP A 103 6.59 -5.69 16.64
C ASP A 103 6.75 -4.18 16.48
N ALA A 104 5.75 -3.51 15.92
CA ALA A 104 5.77 -2.06 15.78
C ALA A 104 5.76 -1.38 17.16
N ARG A 105 4.95 -1.89 18.06
CA ARG A 105 4.89 -1.35 19.43
C ARG A 105 6.21 -1.51 20.16
N ARG A 106 6.91 -2.60 19.92
CA ARG A 106 8.23 -2.78 20.54
C ARG A 106 9.22 -1.72 20.08
N ARG A 107 9.00 -1.18 18.89
CA ARG A 107 9.87 -0.14 18.34
C ARG A 107 9.39 1.27 18.64
N GLY A 108 8.30 1.40 19.39
CA GLY A 108 7.81 2.70 19.80
C GLY A 108 6.67 3.27 18.96
N CYS A 109 6.13 2.50 18.04
CA CYS A 109 4.97 2.94 17.25
C CYS A 109 3.68 2.51 17.90
N SER A 110 2.68 3.37 17.85
CA SER A 110 1.33 2.98 18.25
C SER A 110 0.73 2.14 17.14
N CYS A 111 0.05 1.08 17.50
CA CYS A 111 -0.55 0.21 16.50
C CYS A 111 -1.72 -0.55 17.11
N ALA A 112 -2.78 -0.68 16.34
CA ALA A 112 -3.95 -1.46 16.74
C ALA A 112 -4.51 -2.17 15.50
N VAL A 113 -5.11 -3.33 15.72
CA VAL A 113 -5.64 -4.14 14.64
C VAL A 113 -7.13 -3.90 14.50
N TYR A 114 -7.57 -3.68 13.27
CA TYR A 114 -8.98 -3.48 12.96
C TYR A 114 -9.36 -4.31 11.75
N LYS A 115 -10.64 -4.62 11.68
CA LYS A 115 -11.20 -5.24 10.50
C LYS A 115 -11.39 -4.19 9.43
N ASN A 116 -11.01 -4.49 8.20
CA ASN A 116 -11.18 -3.56 7.09
C ASN A 116 -12.55 -3.68 6.44
N TYR A 117 -13.20 -4.85 6.59
CA TYR A 117 -14.54 -5.05 6.03
C TYR A 117 -15.22 -6.27 6.65
#